data_0ba1bf449b7b541241d1979f65b4550b
#
_entry.id   0ba1bf449b7b541241d1979f65b4550b
#
_cell.length_a   1.000
_cell.length_b   1.000
_cell.length_c   1.000
_cell.angle_alpha   90.00
_cell.angle_beta   90.00
_cell.angle_gamma   90.00
#
_symmetry.space_group_name_H-M   'P 1'
#
loop_
_entity.id
_entity.type
_entity.pdbx_description
1 polymer ?
#
loop_
_entity_poly.entity_id
_entity_poly.type
_entity_poly.pdbx_seq_one_letter_code
_entity_poly.pdbx_strand_id
1 'polypeptide(L)'
;KKSEDYVILKTEGKIAYIALPFIQQYTNMEYEVYDDPTRVVITTEWGEKKVASIKRDTQVRYQGGVKSPVLTEVKKSDKVTVLEDENDWMKVATKDGFIGYVKTNALNSVEKELVSRDYEEPEYTNISENYTINMAWHNVSNADANSYILETIASTKGLNTIAPTWFSLADTEGNITSLADADYVNYAHQSNLEVWAVLRDF
;
A
#
# COMPACT_ATOMS: atom_id res chain seq x y z
N LYS A 1 -8.99 7.48 15.40
CA LYS A 1 -9.86 6.65 14.55
C LYS A 1 -10.38 7.55 13.43
N LYS A 2 -9.94 7.33 12.18
CA LYS A 2 -10.46 8.06 11.02
C LYS A 2 -11.81 7.44 10.68
N SER A 3 -12.88 8.23 10.61
CA SER A 3 -14.20 7.75 10.20
C SER A 3 -14.33 7.96 8.69
N GLU A 4 -14.66 6.90 7.97
CA GLU A 4 -14.89 6.93 6.53
C GLU A 4 -16.37 6.63 6.25
N ASP A 5 -16.91 7.14 5.15
CA ASP A 5 -18.30 6.93 4.74
C ASP A 5 -18.56 5.56 4.11
N TYR A 6 -17.55 4.68 4.13
CA TYR A 6 -17.58 3.35 3.54
C TYR A 6 -16.93 2.32 4.46
N VAL A 7 -17.21 1.04 4.23
CA VAL A 7 -16.60 -0.07 4.97
C VAL A 7 -15.15 -0.23 4.53
N ILE A 8 -14.21 0.07 5.43
CA ILE A 8 -12.77 0.00 5.16
C ILE A 8 -12.31 -1.45 4.97
N LEU A 9 -12.78 -2.35 5.82
CA LEU A 9 -12.40 -3.76 5.84
C LEU A 9 -13.65 -4.63 5.90
N LYS A 10 -13.73 -5.61 5.01
CA LYS A 10 -14.76 -6.66 5.01
C LYS A 10 -14.10 -8.01 4.98
N THR A 11 -14.58 -8.95 5.77
CA THR A 11 -14.10 -10.34 5.79
C THR A 11 -15.16 -11.30 5.28
N GLU A 12 -14.77 -12.26 4.46
CA GLU A 12 -15.62 -13.35 4.00
C GLU A 12 -14.85 -14.67 4.15
N GLY A 13 -15.23 -15.45 5.15
CA GLY A 13 -14.47 -16.63 5.53
C GLY A 13 -13.04 -16.27 5.99
N LYS A 14 -12.03 -16.73 5.24
CA LYS A 14 -10.62 -16.45 5.52
C LYS A 14 -10.03 -15.32 4.65
N ILE A 15 -10.85 -14.67 3.83
CA ILE A 15 -10.41 -13.61 2.93
C ILE A 15 -10.80 -12.26 3.52
N ALA A 16 -9.83 -11.35 3.56
CA ALA A 16 -10.04 -9.97 3.95
C ALA A 16 -9.98 -9.07 2.71
N TYR A 17 -10.96 -8.20 2.57
CA TYR A 17 -11.05 -7.20 1.50
C TYR A 17 -10.86 -5.82 2.08
N ILE A 18 -9.96 -5.04 1.50
CA ILE A 18 -9.72 -3.65 1.89
C ILE A 18 -10.28 -2.75 0.79
N ALA A 19 -10.98 -1.70 1.20
CA ALA A 19 -11.56 -0.74 0.26
C ALA A 19 -10.48 0.03 -0.51
N LEU A 20 -10.57 0.08 -1.84
CA LEU A 20 -9.63 0.82 -2.70
C LEU A 20 -9.54 2.32 -2.34
N PRO A 21 -10.64 3.04 -2.00
CA PRO A 21 -10.55 4.43 -1.56
C PRO A 21 -9.70 4.62 -0.31
N PHE A 22 -9.66 3.61 0.57
CA PHE A 22 -8.78 3.66 1.75
C PHE A 22 -7.31 3.48 1.37
N ILE A 23 -7.00 2.50 0.51
CA ILE A 23 -5.62 2.27 0.04
C ILE A 23 -5.10 3.51 -0.71
N GLN A 24 -5.94 4.15 -1.54
CA GLN A 24 -5.60 5.33 -2.32
C GLN A 24 -5.14 6.53 -1.45
N GLN A 25 -5.55 6.61 -0.18
CA GLN A 25 -5.12 7.66 0.74
C GLN A 25 -3.65 7.54 1.16
N TYR A 26 -3.10 6.32 1.10
CA TYR A 26 -1.75 5.99 1.60
C TYR A 26 -0.79 5.55 0.50
N THR A 27 -1.25 5.55 -0.74
CA THR A 27 -0.44 5.09 -1.87
C THR A 27 -0.64 6.00 -3.08
N ASN A 28 0.42 6.19 -3.87
CA ASN A 28 0.33 6.94 -5.12
C ASN A 28 -0.31 6.08 -6.22
N MET A 29 -1.57 5.68 -6.00
CA MET A 29 -2.36 4.94 -6.97
C MET A 29 -3.66 5.66 -7.32
N GLU A 30 -4.16 5.44 -8.52
CA GLU A 30 -5.48 5.84 -8.96
C GLU A 30 -6.24 4.61 -9.49
N TYR A 31 -7.56 4.59 -9.35
CA TYR A 31 -8.36 3.51 -9.88
C TYR A 31 -9.64 4.02 -10.52
N GLU A 32 -10.09 3.32 -11.55
CA GLU A 32 -11.38 3.53 -12.20
C GLU A 32 -12.12 2.19 -12.30
N VAL A 33 -13.44 2.20 -12.12
CA VAL A 33 -14.30 1.02 -12.21
C VAL A 33 -15.15 1.12 -13.47
N TYR A 34 -15.22 0.05 -14.24
CA TYR A 34 -16.00 -0.07 -15.46
C TYR A 34 -16.93 -1.29 -15.37
N ASP A 35 -18.13 -1.21 -15.95
CA ASP A 35 -19.16 -2.21 -15.75
C ASP A 35 -19.23 -3.28 -16.84
N ASP A 36 -19.03 -2.96 -18.10
CA ASP A 36 -19.21 -3.93 -19.20
C ASP A 36 -17.90 -4.22 -19.97
N PRO A 37 -17.23 -5.33 -19.69
CA PRO A 37 -17.38 -6.22 -18.53
C PRO A 37 -16.91 -5.54 -17.23
N THR A 38 -17.41 -5.99 -16.09
CA THR A 38 -16.97 -5.45 -14.79
C THR A 38 -15.47 -5.62 -14.60
N ARG A 39 -14.75 -4.50 -14.42
CA ARG A 39 -13.30 -4.47 -14.24
C ARG A 39 -12.85 -3.24 -13.49
N VAL A 40 -11.68 -3.33 -12.88
CA VAL A 40 -11.02 -2.21 -12.20
C VAL A 40 -9.68 -1.96 -12.91
N VAL A 41 -9.46 -0.73 -13.30
CA VAL A 41 -8.16 -0.26 -13.82
C VAL A 41 -7.43 0.44 -12.69
N ILE A 42 -6.24 -0.04 -12.35
CA ILE A 42 -5.41 0.54 -11.30
C ILE A 42 -4.15 1.11 -11.96
N THR A 43 -3.88 2.38 -11.76
CA THR A 43 -2.67 3.07 -12.19
C THR A 43 -1.76 3.28 -11.00
N THR A 44 -0.55 2.73 -11.07
CA THR A 44 0.49 2.86 -10.03
C THR A 44 1.79 3.46 -10.57
N GLU A 45 1.90 3.58 -11.88
CA GLU A 45 3.08 4.11 -12.55
C GLU A 45 2.79 5.48 -13.16
N TRP A 46 3.59 6.45 -12.81
CA TRP A 46 3.51 7.83 -13.23
C TRP A 46 4.76 8.21 -14.02
N GLY A 47 4.70 9.32 -14.74
CA GLY A 47 5.82 9.78 -15.53
C GLY A 47 5.52 9.84 -17.02
N GLU A 48 6.55 9.80 -17.85
CA GLU A 48 6.44 9.91 -19.29
C GLU A 48 5.89 8.61 -19.90
N LYS A 49 4.76 8.70 -20.59
CA LYS A 49 4.16 7.58 -21.34
C LYS A 49 4.10 7.90 -22.83
N LYS A 50 4.25 6.88 -23.66
CA LYS A 50 3.98 6.97 -25.10
C LYS A 50 2.48 6.86 -25.32
N VAL A 51 1.90 7.84 -26.00
CA VAL A 51 0.48 7.89 -26.31
C VAL A 51 0.26 8.12 -27.80
N ALA A 52 -0.86 7.64 -28.31
CA ALA A 52 -1.30 7.96 -29.66
C ALA A 52 -2.80 8.20 -29.67
N SER A 53 -3.28 9.11 -30.51
CA SER A 53 -4.69 9.28 -30.77
C SER A 53 -5.15 8.41 -31.93
N ILE A 54 -6.38 7.90 -31.84
CA ILE A 54 -7.00 7.11 -32.89
C ILE A 54 -7.37 7.99 -34.08
N LYS A 55 -6.87 7.67 -35.24
CA LYS A 55 -7.09 8.42 -36.49
C LYS A 55 -8.48 8.22 -37.08
N ARG A 56 -9.04 7.02 -36.94
CA ARG A 56 -10.37 6.60 -37.39
C ARG A 56 -10.90 5.48 -36.50
N ASP A 57 -12.21 5.35 -36.40
CA ASP A 57 -12.85 4.25 -35.66
C ASP A 57 -12.22 2.90 -36.05
N THR A 58 -11.81 2.14 -35.05
CA THR A 58 -11.10 0.86 -35.26
C THR A 58 -11.31 -0.07 -34.06
N GLN A 59 -10.80 -1.29 -34.22
CA GLN A 59 -10.95 -2.36 -33.24
C GLN A 59 -9.61 -2.63 -32.54
N VAL A 60 -9.66 -2.78 -31.23
CA VAL A 60 -8.57 -3.36 -30.44
C VAL A 60 -8.75 -4.87 -30.44
N ARG A 61 -7.72 -5.60 -30.83
CA ARG A 61 -7.74 -7.04 -31.00
C ARG A 61 -6.82 -7.74 -29.98
N TYR A 62 -7.13 -8.99 -29.69
CA TYR A 62 -6.35 -9.80 -28.76
C TYR A 62 -4.90 -10.00 -29.20
N GLN A 63 -4.69 -10.16 -30.53
CA GLN A 63 -3.35 -10.28 -31.13
C GLN A 63 -3.27 -9.44 -32.43
N GLY A 64 -2.05 -9.16 -32.87
CA GLY A 64 -1.79 -8.47 -34.12
C GLY A 64 -2.24 -9.32 -35.32
N GLY A 65 -3.45 -9.07 -35.84
CA GLY A 65 -3.99 -9.80 -36.99
C GLY A 65 -5.48 -9.54 -37.23
N VAL A 66 -5.88 -9.43 -38.48
CA VAL A 66 -7.28 -9.13 -38.88
C VAL A 66 -8.27 -10.23 -38.50
N LYS A 67 -7.78 -11.44 -38.27
CA LYS A 67 -8.60 -12.60 -37.86
C LYS A 67 -8.63 -12.79 -36.33
N SER A 68 -7.82 -12.01 -35.58
CA SER A 68 -7.80 -12.10 -34.13
C SER A 68 -9.12 -11.60 -33.54
N PRO A 69 -9.57 -12.17 -32.40
CA PRO A 69 -10.77 -11.71 -31.70
C PRO A 69 -10.72 -10.23 -31.38
N VAL A 70 -11.87 -9.57 -31.48
CA VAL A 70 -12.02 -8.16 -31.07
C VAL A 70 -12.26 -8.11 -29.58
N LEU A 71 -11.50 -7.28 -28.87
CA LEU A 71 -11.66 -7.04 -27.45
C LEU A 71 -12.61 -5.87 -27.19
N THR A 72 -12.40 -4.76 -27.91
CA THR A 72 -13.22 -3.55 -27.81
C THR A 72 -13.09 -2.72 -29.10
N GLU A 73 -13.92 -1.70 -29.21
CA GLU A 73 -13.87 -0.69 -30.27
C GLU A 73 -13.42 0.64 -29.69
N VAL A 74 -12.57 1.34 -30.43
CA VAL A 74 -12.10 2.69 -30.10
C VAL A 74 -12.49 3.65 -31.21
N LYS A 75 -12.84 4.86 -30.81
CA LYS A 75 -13.36 5.89 -31.72
C LYS A 75 -12.25 6.84 -32.15
N LYS A 76 -12.48 7.53 -33.24
CA LYS A 76 -11.62 8.61 -33.69
C LYS A 76 -11.40 9.61 -32.56
N SER A 77 -10.15 10.01 -32.39
CA SER A 77 -9.64 10.93 -31.35
C SER A 77 -9.51 10.35 -29.94
N ASP A 78 -9.96 9.11 -29.70
CA ASP A 78 -9.63 8.43 -28.43
C ASP A 78 -8.11 8.34 -28.27
N LYS A 79 -7.63 8.52 -27.04
CA LYS A 79 -6.22 8.33 -26.69
C LYS A 79 -5.99 6.90 -26.19
N VAL A 80 -4.90 6.31 -26.63
CA VAL A 80 -4.41 5.02 -26.16
C VAL A 80 -2.95 5.14 -25.72
N THR A 81 -2.57 4.39 -24.71
CA THR A 81 -1.16 4.26 -24.31
C THR A 81 -0.49 3.23 -25.19
N VAL A 82 0.64 3.54 -25.82
CA VAL A 82 1.42 2.62 -26.65
C VAL A 82 2.37 1.85 -25.76
N LEU A 83 2.21 0.54 -25.70
CA LEU A 83 3.03 -0.36 -24.89
C LEU A 83 4.21 -0.93 -25.68
N GLU A 84 3.91 -1.42 -26.91
CA GLU A 84 4.91 -2.02 -27.81
C GLU A 84 4.62 -1.61 -29.25
N ASP A 85 5.69 -1.40 -30.02
CA ASP A 85 5.63 -1.09 -31.46
C ASP A 85 6.08 -2.33 -32.24
N GLU A 86 5.13 -2.98 -32.92
CA GLU A 86 5.37 -4.19 -33.70
C GLU A 86 4.98 -3.93 -35.18
N ASN A 87 5.75 -3.13 -35.88
CA ASN A 87 5.60 -2.86 -37.31
C ASN A 87 4.17 -2.48 -37.77
N ASP A 88 3.38 -3.46 -38.26
CA ASP A 88 2.02 -3.23 -38.75
C ASP A 88 0.96 -3.11 -37.68
N TRP A 89 1.29 -3.49 -36.44
CA TRP A 89 0.42 -3.48 -35.28
C TRP A 89 1.12 -2.86 -34.12
N MET A 90 0.39 -2.10 -33.30
CA MET A 90 0.88 -1.57 -32.02
C MET A 90 0.08 -2.19 -30.89
N LYS A 91 0.77 -2.64 -29.86
CA LYS A 91 0.15 -3.05 -28.63
C LYS A 91 -0.18 -1.82 -27.82
N VAL A 92 -1.44 -1.68 -27.47
CA VAL A 92 -1.95 -0.50 -26.80
C VAL A 92 -2.78 -0.87 -25.56
N ALA A 93 -2.84 0.05 -24.62
CA ALA A 93 -3.81 0.04 -23.53
C ALA A 93 -4.83 1.16 -23.75
N THR A 94 -6.11 0.83 -23.70
CA THR A 94 -7.20 1.81 -23.73
C THR A 94 -7.41 2.41 -22.35
N LYS A 95 -8.05 3.57 -22.29
CA LYS A 95 -8.37 4.23 -21.02
C LYS A 95 -9.18 3.30 -20.09
N ASP A 96 -10.10 2.55 -20.64
CA ASP A 96 -10.98 1.63 -19.93
C ASP A 96 -10.35 0.24 -19.67
N GLY A 97 -9.03 0.09 -19.87
CA GLY A 97 -8.23 -1.05 -19.40
C GLY A 97 -8.13 -2.25 -20.32
N PHE A 98 -8.58 -2.16 -21.58
CA PHE A 98 -8.28 -3.20 -22.54
C PHE A 98 -6.85 -3.09 -23.05
N ILE A 99 -6.12 -4.20 -23.01
CA ILE A 99 -4.79 -4.32 -23.59
C ILE A 99 -4.86 -5.21 -24.80
N GLY A 100 -4.45 -4.70 -25.95
CA GLY A 100 -4.52 -5.42 -27.22
C GLY A 100 -3.81 -4.69 -28.34
N TYR A 101 -4.12 -5.06 -29.57
CA TYR A 101 -3.42 -4.61 -30.78
C TYR A 101 -4.32 -3.78 -31.68
N VAL A 102 -3.79 -2.66 -32.15
CA VAL A 102 -4.41 -1.78 -33.16
C VAL A 102 -3.48 -1.68 -34.35
N LYS A 103 -4.04 -1.65 -35.58
CA LYS A 103 -3.23 -1.40 -36.79
C LYS A 103 -2.52 -0.04 -36.66
N THR A 104 -1.22 -0.02 -36.93
CA THR A 104 -0.38 1.19 -36.90
C THR A 104 -0.96 2.31 -37.74
N ASN A 105 -1.51 2.00 -38.91
CA ASN A 105 -2.12 3.00 -39.80
C ASN A 105 -3.45 3.60 -39.31
N ALA A 106 -4.02 3.07 -38.22
CA ALA A 106 -5.22 3.62 -37.58
C ALA A 106 -4.87 4.60 -36.43
N LEU A 107 -3.59 4.74 -36.10
CA LEU A 107 -3.06 5.68 -35.12
C LEU A 107 -2.46 6.90 -35.79
N ASN A 108 -2.51 8.03 -35.11
CA ASN A 108 -1.67 9.20 -35.41
C ASN A 108 -0.24 8.95 -34.89
N SER A 109 0.63 9.94 -35.05
CA SER A 109 2.00 9.88 -34.51
C SER A 109 1.99 9.61 -33.01
N VAL A 110 2.94 8.78 -32.58
CA VAL A 110 3.17 8.53 -31.15
C VAL A 110 3.85 9.75 -30.53
N GLU A 111 3.30 10.22 -29.47
CA GLU A 111 3.80 11.36 -28.68
C GLU A 111 4.13 10.92 -27.27
N LYS A 112 4.93 11.72 -26.56
CA LYS A 112 5.21 11.54 -25.16
C LYS A 112 4.31 12.45 -24.36
N GLU A 113 3.63 11.90 -23.37
CA GLU A 113 2.76 12.63 -22.46
C GLU A 113 3.19 12.36 -21.02
N LEU A 114 3.34 13.41 -20.22
CA LEU A 114 3.62 13.29 -18.81
C LEU A 114 2.31 13.02 -18.07
N VAL A 115 2.17 11.81 -17.53
CA VAL A 115 1.04 11.43 -16.67
C VAL A 115 1.47 11.57 -15.23
N SER A 116 0.78 12.39 -14.48
CA SER A 116 1.05 12.63 -13.06
C SER A 116 -0.24 12.62 -12.27
N ARG A 117 -0.11 12.31 -11.01
CA ARG A 117 -1.13 12.50 -10.00
C ARG A 117 -0.60 13.49 -8.96
N ASP A 118 -1.46 14.38 -8.52
CA ASP A 118 -1.17 15.22 -7.36
C ASP A 118 -1.34 14.36 -6.10
N TYR A 119 -0.22 13.86 -5.60
CA TYR A 119 -0.18 13.00 -4.42
C TYR A 119 0.96 13.44 -3.52
N GLU A 120 0.59 13.84 -2.33
CA GLU A 120 1.53 14.13 -1.25
C GLU A 120 1.67 12.87 -0.39
N GLU A 121 2.89 12.34 -0.36
CA GLU A 121 3.18 11.15 0.45
C GLU A 121 2.99 11.49 1.94
N PRO A 122 2.17 10.71 2.67
CA PRO A 122 2.01 10.94 4.10
C PRO A 122 3.35 10.83 4.83
N GLU A 123 3.68 11.83 5.63
CA GLU A 123 4.82 11.73 6.52
C GLU A 123 4.53 10.68 7.61
N TYR A 124 5.32 9.62 7.60
CA TYR A 124 5.35 8.65 8.69
C TYR A 124 6.51 8.98 9.61
N THR A 125 6.18 9.42 10.82
CA THR A 125 7.19 9.58 11.87
C THR A 125 7.60 8.21 12.37
N ASN A 126 8.64 7.64 11.79
CA ASN A 126 9.25 6.43 12.31
C ASN A 126 10.25 6.81 13.39
N ILE A 127 10.25 6.06 14.48
CA ILE A 127 11.34 6.12 15.45
C ILE A 127 12.56 5.53 14.74
N SER A 128 13.54 6.38 14.48
CA SER A 128 14.82 5.98 13.88
C SER A 128 15.93 6.51 14.75
N GLU A 129 16.70 5.60 15.34
CA GLU A 129 17.82 5.93 16.19
C GLU A 129 19.13 5.93 15.38
N ASN A 130 20.06 6.82 15.76
CA ASN A 130 21.37 6.92 15.11
C ASN A 130 22.41 5.96 15.70
N TYR A 131 21.97 4.99 16.47
CA TYR A 131 22.80 3.97 17.12
C TYR A 131 22.22 2.56 16.91
N THR A 132 23.04 1.54 17.15
CA THR A 132 22.59 0.15 17.09
C THR A 132 21.69 -0.16 18.27
N ILE A 133 20.43 -0.52 17.99
CA ILE A 133 19.48 -0.93 19.01
C ILE A 133 19.83 -2.32 19.52
N ASN A 134 20.07 -2.40 20.83
CA ASN A 134 20.32 -3.65 21.55
C ASN A 134 19.19 -3.83 22.57
N MET A 135 18.17 -4.64 22.18
CA MET A 135 16.90 -4.72 22.87
C MET A 135 16.69 -6.08 23.54
N ALA A 136 16.06 -6.07 24.71
CA ALA A 136 15.55 -7.28 25.34
C ALA A 136 14.07 -7.13 25.69
N TRP A 137 13.31 -8.23 25.55
CA TRP A 137 11.93 -8.30 26.02
C TRP A 137 11.90 -8.64 27.51
N HIS A 138 11.10 -7.90 28.27
CA HIS A 138 10.80 -8.21 29.66
C HIS A 138 9.34 -8.71 29.75
N ASN A 139 9.18 -9.97 30.09
CA ASN A 139 7.84 -10.54 30.27
C ASN A 139 7.22 -10.07 31.60
N VAL A 140 6.31 -9.10 31.50
CA VAL A 140 5.54 -8.57 32.62
C VAL A 140 4.17 -9.26 32.59
N SER A 141 3.98 -10.25 33.49
CA SER A 141 2.75 -11.06 33.56
C SER A 141 1.68 -10.49 34.49
N ASN A 142 2.09 -9.63 35.44
CA ASN A 142 1.23 -8.93 36.39
C ASN A 142 1.93 -7.65 36.89
N ALA A 143 1.23 -6.83 37.66
CA ALA A 143 1.78 -5.53 38.14
C ALA A 143 3.06 -5.71 38.99
N ASP A 144 3.12 -6.74 39.85
CA ASP A 144 4.26 -6.97 40.73
C ASP A 144 5.54 -7.32 39.95
N ALA A 145 5.39 -7.93 38.76
CA ALA A 145 6.52 -8.27 37.90
C ALA A 145 7.30 -7.05 37.40
N ASN A 146 6.73 -5.84 37.46
CA ASN A 146 7.44 -4.61 37.13
C ASN A 146 8.66 -4.38 38.05
N SER A 147 8.58 -4.79 39.31
CA SER A 147 9.68 -4.61 40.29
C SER A 147 10.95 -5.39 39.93
N TYR A 148 10.85 -6.44 39.10
CA TYR A 148 12.00 -7.25 38.66
C TYR A 148 12.93 -6.53 37.69
N ILE A 149 12.55 -5.33 37.21
CA ILE A 149 13.41 -4.55 36.29
C ILE A 149 14.82 -4.33 36.88
N LEU A 150 14.94 -4.06 38.18
CA LEU A 150 16.23 -3.78 38.84
C LEU A 150 17.18 -4.98 38.73
N GLU A 151 16.70 -6.18 38.97
CA GLU A 151 17.49 -7.42 38.81
C GLU A 151 17.87 -7.67 37.37
N THR A 152 16.91 -7.45 36.45
CA THR A 152 17.11 -7.61 35.02
C THR A 152 18.19 -6.69 34.48
N ILE A 153 18.16 -5.40 34.86
CA ILE A 153 19.14 -4.41 34.40
C ILE A 153 20.53 -4.68 35.03
N ALA A 154 20.60 -5.04 36.32
CA ALA A 154 21.84 -5.27 37.00
C ALA A 154 22.72 -6.38 36.39
N SER A 155 22.09 -7.36 35.73
CA SER A 155 22.76 -8.51 35.13
C SER A 155 23.08 -8.33 33.63
N THR A 156 22.59 -7.26 32.99
CA THR A 156 22.77 -7.05 31.55
C THR A 156 23.92 -6.10 31.23
N LYS A 157 24.57 -6.32 30.07
CA LYS A 157 25.61 -5.42 29.55
C LYS A 157 25.30 -5.09 28.10
N GLY A 158 25.43 -3.81 27.76
CA GLY A 158 25.25 -3.33 26.40
C GLY A 158 23.80 -3.23 25.94
N LEU A 159 22.83 -3.47 26.82
CA LEU A 159 21.43 -3.21 26.56
C LEU A 159 21.20 -1.70 26.52
N ASN A 160 20.43 -1.21 25.54
CA ASN A 160 20.02 0.20 25.46
C ASN A 160 18.50 0.38 25.32
N THR A 161 17.78 -0.71 25.08
CA THR A 161 16.31 -0.68 24.95
C THR A 161 15.71 -1.88 25.68
N ILE A 162 14.66 -1.65 26.46
CA ILE A 162 13.90 -2.72 27.12
C ILE A 162 12.44 -2.68 26.68
N ALA A 163 11.89 -3.84 26.36
CA ALA A 163 10.55 -3.95 25.81
C ALA A 163 9.62 -4.75 26.75
N PRO A 164 8.97 -4.10 27.71
CA PRO A 164 8.02 -4.76 28.62
C PRO A 164 6.73 -5.12 27.90
N THR A 165 6.18 -6.31 28.20
CA THR A 165 4.93 -6.82 27.64
C THR A 165 3.71 -6.27 28.37
N TRP A 166 3.52 -4.95 28.33
CA TRP A 166 2.53 -4.27 29.19
C TRP A 166 1.11 -4.26 28.64
N PHE A 167 0.97 -4.25 27.32
CA PHE A 167 -0.34 -4.04 26.72
C PHE A 167 -0.85 -5.31 26.04
N SER A 168 -2.14 -5.57 26.16
CA SER A 168 -2.83 -6.61 25.39
C SER A 168 -4.23 -6.15 25.00
N LEU A 169 -4.74 -6.67 23.88
CA LEU A 169 -6.13 -6.45 23.51
C LEU A 169 -7.02 -7.15 24.55
N ALA A 170 -8.03 -6.41 25.04
CA ALA A 170 -8.98 -6.89 26.03
C ALA A 170 -10.21 -7.54 25.36
N ASP A 171 -10.56 -7.05 24.17
CA ASP A 171 -11.75 -7.47 23.43
C ASP A 171 -11.62 -7.18 21.93
N THR A 172 -12.64 -7.53 21.16
CA THR A 172 -12.75 -7.29 19.71
C THR A 172 -13.09 -5.85 19.34
N GLU A 173 -13.37 -5.00 20.31
CA GLU A 173 -13.68 -3.57 20.11
C GLU A 173 -12.40 -2.71 20.13
N GLY A 174 -11.26 -3.32 20.44
CA GLY A 174 -9.95 -2.67 20.49
C GLY A 174 -9.66 -2.00 21.83
N ASN A 175 -10.33 -2.39 22.91
CA ASN A 175 -9.96 -2.00 24.26
C ASN A 175 -8.65 -2.67 24.66
N ILE A 176 -7.86 -1.98 25.48
CA ILE A 176 -6.51 -2.42 25.86
C ILE A 176 -6.46 -2.58 27.37
N THR A 177 -5.92 -3.71 27.84
CA THR A 177 -5.45 -3.86 29.22
C THR A 177 -4.02 -3.36 29.33
N SER A 178 -3.67 -2.75 30.48
CA SER A 178 -2.36 -2.16 30.72
C SER A 178 -1.77 -2.60 32.05
N LEU A 179 -0.50 -3.00 32.02
CA LEU A 179 0.36 -3.23 33.19
C LEU A 179 1.47 -2.18 33.29
N ALA A 180 1.37 -1.08 32.53
CA ALA A 180 2.38 -0.04 32.50
C ALA A 180 2.59 0.58 33.88
N ASP A 181 3.86 0.83 34.19
CA ASP A 181 4.30 1.32 35.48
C ASP A 181 5.29 2.47 35.31
N ALA A 182 5.01 3.59 35.99
CA ALA A 182 5.82 4.80 35.89
C ALA A 182 7.20 4.65 36.55
N ASP A 183 7.27 3.92 37.68
CA ASP A 183 8.54 3.70 38.36
C ASP A 183 9.47 2.83 37.53
N TYR A 184 8.92 1.84 36.85
CA TYR A 184 9.66 1.05 35.87
C TYR A 184 10.32 1.94 34.81
N VAL A 185 9.56 2.85 34.20
CA VAL A 185 10.08 3.77 33.17
C VAL A 185 11.19 4.65 33.77
N ASN A 186 10.98 5.19 34.98
CA ASN A 186 11.98 6.02 35.67
C ASN A 186 13.28 5.25 35.91
N TYR A 187 13.22 4.02 36.39
CA TYR A 187 14.41 3.18 36.61
C TYR A 187 15.14 2.83 35.32
N ALA A 188 14.39 2.50 34.26
CA ALA A 188 14.97 2.23 32.95
C ALA A 188 15.73 3.46 32.44
N HIS A 189 15.11 4.64 32.44
CA HIS A 189 15.73 5.88 32.00
C HIS A 189 16.95 6.29 32.86
N GLN A 190 16.90 6.12 34.18
CA GLN A 190 18.07 6.33 35.06
C GLN A 190 19.23 5.40 34.73
N SER A 191 18.94 4.25 34.13
CA SER A 191 19.93 3.27 33.66
C SER A 191 20.32 3.44 32.18
N ASN A 192 19.96 4.57 31.58
CA ASN A 192 20.15 4.88 30.15
C ASN A 192 19.52 3.83 29.21
N LEU A 193 18.37 3.26 29.58
CA LEU A 193 17.57 2.38 28.75
C LEU A 193 16.34 3.10 28.25
N GLU A 194 16.04 2.96 26.98
CA GLU A 194 14.73 3.30 26.42
C GLU A 194 13.71 2.22 26.72
N VAL A 195 12.43 2.62 26.86
CA VAL A 195 11.33 1.70 27.12
C VAL A 195 10.40 1.66 25.90
N TRP A 196 10.39 0.54 25.20
CA TRP A 196 9.54 0.29 24.03
C TRP A 196 8.49 -0.76 24.38
N ALA A 197 7.35 -0.30 24.89
CA ALA A 197 6.30 -1.20 25.38
C ALA A 197 5.69 -2.05 24.25
N VAL A 198 5.49 -3.33 24.55
CA VAL A 198 4.88 -4.29 23.63
C VAL A 198 3.37 -4.28 23.78
N LEU A 199 2.65 -4.17 22.66
CA LEU A 199 1.24 -4.52 22.53
C LEU A 199 1.13 -5.92 21.91
N ARG A 200 0.43 -6.82 22.55
CA ARG A 200 0.20 -8.19 22.09
C ARG A 200 -1.29 -8.48 21.91
N ASP A 201 -1.59 -9.41 21.01
CA ASP A 201 -2.92 -9.93 20.73
C ASP A 201 -2.91 -11.47 20.92
N PHE A 202 -3.37 -11.94 22.08
CA PHE A 202 -3.67 -13.35 22.39
C PHE A 202 -4.59 -13.48 23.59
#